data_ba382b43320a9b7237790b2488bba2e2
#
_entry.id   ba382b43320a9b7237790b2488bba2e2
#
_cell.length_a   1.000
_cell.length_b   1.000
_cell.length_c   1.000
_cell.angle_alpha   90.00
_cell.angle_beta   90.00
_cell.angle_gamma   90.00
#
_symmetry.space_group_name_H-M   'P 1'
#
loop_
_entity.id
_entity.type
_entity.pdbx_description
1 polymer ?
#
loop_
_entity_poly.entity_id
_entity_poly.type
_entity_poly.pdbx_seq_one_letter_code
_entity_poly.pdbx_strand_id
1 'polypeptide(L)'
;MSTTAMWLLLAVVVIVIVFASVLYKRTFTVHELALTGVMAALSLVAYLFFRVPFYGGSSFHLGNTFTALTALLLDGVSGGLAGAIGLALADILAGDPGYAVTTFILKFLIGITCGAVAHKVFKLRELDKHVPGYLVKVTAAAASGLLL
;
A
#
# COMPACT_ATOMS: atom_id res chain seq x y z
N MET A 1 -5.84 -23.50 23.95
CA MET A 1 -5.98 -22.31 23.09
C MET A 1 -7.45 -21.98 22.97
N SER A 2 -7.83 -20.71 23.15
CA SER A 2 -9.22 -20.31 22.93
C SER A 2 -9.57 -20.43 21.42
N THR A 3 -10.83 -20.68 21.09
CA THR A 3 -11.32 -20.73 19.71
C THR A 3 -10.98 -19.47 18.94
N THR A 4 -11.02 -18.30 19.58
CA THR A 4 -10.62 -17.01 19.00
C THR A 4 -9.13 -16.96 18.65
N ALA A 5 -8.25 -17.48 19.51
CA ALA A 5 -6.81 -17.53 19.23
C ALA A 5 -6.48 -18.44 18.04
N MET A 6 -7.23 -19.53 17.87
CA MET A 6 -7.08 -20.44 16.73
C MET A 6 -7.48 -19.79 15.41
N TRP A 7 -8.60 -19.04 15.38
CA TRP A 7 -9.02 -18.29 14.20
C TRP A 7 -8.05 -17.15 13.83
N LEU A 8 -7.50 -16.44 14.83
CA LEU A 8 -6.49 -15.42 14.61
C LEU A 8 -5.21 -16.01 14.02
N LEU A 9 -4.74 -17.12 14.56
CA LEU A 9 -3.56 -17.80 14.06
C LEU A 9 -3.76 -18.29 12.62
N LEU A 10 -4.92 -18.85 12.31
CA LEU A 10 -5.26 -19.28 10.95
C LEU A 10 -5.30 -18.08 9.99
N ALA A 11 -5.90 -16.97 10.39
CA ALA A 11 -5.91 -15.74 9.58
C ALA A 11 -4.50 -15.22 9.29
N VAL A 12 -3.62 -15.20 10.31
CA VAL A 12 -2.22 -14.78 10.13
C VAL A 12 -1.49 -15.72 9.17
N VAL A 13 -1.65 -17.03 9.30
CA VAL A 13 -1.04 -18.02 8.40
C VAL A 13 -1.52 -17.83 6.97
N VAL A 14 -2.81 -17.64 6.76
CA VAL A 14 -3.37 -17.38 5.41
C VAL A 14 -2.79 -16.09 4.82
N ILE A 15 -2.72 -15.00 5.60
CA ILE A 15 -2.13 -13.73 5.15
C ILE A 15 -0.67 -13.92 4.75
N VAL A 16 0.12 -14.64 5.55
CA VAL A 16 1.54 -14.91 5.26
C VAL A 16 1.69 -15.74 3.99
N ILE A 17 0.85 -16.78 3.80
CA ILE A 17 0.89 -17.61 2.59
C ILE A 17 0.53 -16.78 1.35
N VAL A 18 -0.51 -15.96 1.42
CA VAL A 18 -0.92 -15.07 0.31
C VAL A 18 0.20 -14.09 0.00
N PHE A 19 0.78 -13.44 1.01
CA PHE A 19 1.89 -12.52 0.86
C PHE A 19 3.11 -13.19 0.20
N ALA A 20 3.52 -14.34 0.72
CA ALA A 20 4.64 -15.12 0.16
C ALA A 20 4.35 -15.56 -1.29
N SER A 21 3.12 -15.99 -1.59
CA SER A 21 2.72 -16.42 -2.94
C SER A 21 2.76 -15.27 -3.96
N VAL A 22 2.35 -14.06 -3.54
CA VAL A 22 2.39 -12.86 -4.37
C VAL A 22 3.83 -12.46 -4.67
N LEU A 23 4.70 -12.48 -3.66
CA LEU A 23 6.11 -12.14 -3.82
C LEU A 23 6.89 -13.20 -4.63
N TYR A 24 6.61 -14.49 -4.41
CA TYR A 24 7.29 -15.57 -5.10
C TYR A 24 7.07 -15.55 -6.63
N LYS A 25 5.87 -15.17 -7.06
CA LYS A 25 5.52 -15.06 -8.48
C LYS A 25 6.01 -13.78 -9.15
N ARG A 26 6.54 -12.83 -8.36
CA ARG A 26 6.96 -11.53 -8.87
C ARG A 26 8.48 -11.48 -9.01
N THR A 27 8.94 -11.20 -10.22
CA THR A 27 10.33 -10.83 -10.48
C THR A 27 10.44 -9.31 -10.54
N PHE A 28 11.29 -8.72 -9.70
CA PHE A 28 11.54 -7.29 -9.69
C PHE A 28 12.77 -6.99 -10.55
N THR A 29 12.66 -6.00 -11.41
CA THR A 29 13.83 -5.39 -12.02
C THR A 29 14.55 -4.49 -11.01
N VAL A 30 15.85 -4.27 -11.19
CA VAL A 30 16.63 -3.38 -10.32
C VAL A 30 16.02 -1.97 -10.28
N HIS A 31 15.53 -1.49 -11.41
CA HIS A 31 14.86 -0.19 -11.52
C HIS A 31 13.55 -0.14 -10.72
N GLU A 32 12.70 -1.16 -10.83
CA GLU A 32 11.46 -1.24 -10.03
C GLU A 32 11.74 -1.30 -8.54
N LEU A 33 12.77 -2.06 -8.13
CA LEU A 33 13.15 -2.17 -6.73
C LEU A 33 13.67 -0.83 -6.19
N ALA A 34 14.51 -0.13 -6.97
CA ALA A 34 15.02 1.19 -6.60
C ALA A 34 13.89 2.22 -6.46
N LEU A 35 12.96 2.26 -7.43
CA LEU A 35 11.80 3.16 -7.36
C LEU A 35 10.88 2.82 -6.18
N THR A 36 10.62 1.54 -5.93
CA THR A 36 9.84 1.10 -4.77
C THR A 36 10.47 1.56 -3.46
N GLY A 37 11.80 1.44 -3.34
CA GLY A 37 12.55 1.92 -2.19
C GLY A 37 12.47 3.44 -1.99
N VAL A 38 12.63 4.21 -3.07
CA VAL A 38 12.46 5.68 -3.04
C VAL A 38 11.05 6.07 -2.62
N MET A 39 10.03 5.41 -3.16
CA MET A 39 8.64 5.68 -2.80
C MET A 39 8.32 5.27 -1.36
N ALA A 40 8.93 4.21 -0.84
CA ALA A 40 8.83 3.84 0.57
C ALA A 40 9.44 4.94 1.47
N ALA A 41 10.61 5.47 1.11
CA ALA A 41 11.23 6.58 1.84
C ALA A 41 10.38 7.84 1.79
N LEU A 42 9.78 8.17 0.64
CA LEU A 42 8.86 9.30 0.51
C LEU A 42 7.59 9.09 1.34
N SER A 43 7.04 7.89 1.40
CA SER A 43 5.91 7.54 2.26
C SER A 43 6.23 7.76 3.74
N LEU A 44 7.42 7.34 4.18
CA LEU A 44 7.93 7.53 5.53
C LEU A 44 8.08 9.01 5.86
N VAL A 45 8.79 9.77 5.02
CA VAL A 45 9.00 11.21 5.23
C VAL A 45 7.68 11.96 5.24
N ALA A 46 6.79 11.66 4.31
CA ALA A 46 5.46 12.28 4.25
C ALA A 46 4.61 11.98 5.49
N TYR A 47 4.73 10.81 6.09
CA TYR A 47 4.07 10.49 7.34
C TYR A 47 4.66 11.30 8.50
N LEU A 48 5.98 11.35 8.63
CA LEU A 48 6.62 11.99 9.79
C LEU A 48 6.48 13.52 9.76
N PHE A 49 6.56 14.15 8.60
CA PHE A 49 6.58 15.61 8.47
C PHE A 49 5.22 16.22 8.13
N PHE A 50 4.31 15.47 7.50
CA PHE A 50 2.99 15.95 7.07
C PHE A 50 1.86 15.17 7.74
N ARG A 51 1.98 14.95 9.05
CA ARG A 51 0.97 14.32 9.89
C ARG A 51 0.14 15.40 10.58
N VAL A 52 -1.17 15.40 10.32
CA VAL A 52 -2.13 16.25 11.03
C VAL A 52 -2.94 15.36 11.97
N PRO A 53 -2.77 15.48 13.28
CA PRO A 53 -3.54 14.68 14.24
C PRO A 53 -5.00 15.20 14.29
N PHE A 54 -5.94 14.24 14.29
CA PHE A 54 -7.35 14.51 14.53
C PHE A 54 -7.79 14.05 15.93
N TYR A 55 -8.87 14.60 16.41
CA TYR A 55 -9.52 14.14 17.63
C TYR A 55 -9.84 12.63 17.53
N GLY A 56 -9.51 11.86 18.57
CA GLY A 56 -9.78 10.41 18.61
C GLY A 56 -8.62 9.50 18.23
N GLY A 57 -7.38 10.01 18.17
CA GLY A 57 -6.17 9.19 17.94
C GLY A 57 -5.89 8.86 16.48
N SER A 58 -6.74 9.29 15.56
CA SER A 58 -6.49 9.19 14.12
C SER A 58 -5.63 10.35 13.62
N SER A 59 -4.86 10.12 12.57
CA SER A 59 -4.10 11.18 11.92
C SER A 59 -4.24 11.10 10.40
N PHE A 60 -4.39 12.28 9.77
CA PHE A 60 -4.28 12.39 8.33
C PHE A 60 -2.80 12.57 7.97
N HIS A 61 -2.30 11.81 7.02
CA HIS A 61 -0.94 11.93 6.53
C HIS A 61 -0.86 11.63 5.04
N LEU A 62 0.07 12.26 4.35
CA LEU A 62 0.27 12.11 2.90
C LEU A 62 0.97 10.81 2.50
N GLY A 63 1.39 9.97 3.44
CA GLY A 63 2.08 8.72 3.14
C GLY A 63 1.28 7.77 2.26
N ASN A 64 -0.04 7.71 2.41
CA ASN A 64 -0.92 6.90 1.57
C ASN A 64 -0.92 7.35 0.10
N THR A 65 -0.68 8.63 -0.17
CA THR A 65 -0.60 9.17 -1.53
C THR A 65 0.55 8.52 -2.30
N PHE A 66 1.71 8.35 -1.66
CA PHE A 66 2.85 7.68 -2.29
C PHE A 66 2.62 6.18 -2.48
N THR A 67 1.89 5.52 -1.58
CA THR A 67 1.45 4.13 -1.76
C THR A 67 0.59 3.98 -3.01
N ALA A 68 -0.45 4.80 -3.14
CA ALA A 68 -1.34 4.78 -4.29
C ALA A 68 -0.61 5.18 -5.58
N LEU A 69 0.22 6.23 -5.54
CA LEU A 69 1.02 6.68 -6.68
C LEU A 69 1.95 5.58 -7.18
N THR A 70 2.64 4.88 -6.29
CA THR A 70 3.51 3.76 -6.65
C THR A 70 2.72 2.62 -7.30
N ALA A 71 1.54 2.30 -6.75
CA ALA A 71 0.66 1.27 -7.31
C ALA A 71 0.15 1.63 -8.73
N LEU A 72 -0.07 2.92 -8.99
CA LEU A 72 -0.49 3.42 -10.29
C LEU A 72 0.66 3.45 -11.32
N LEU A 73 1.85 3.84 -10.89
CA LEU A 73 3.02 4.01 -11.76
C LEU A 73 3.72 2.68 -12.07
N LEU A 74 3.91 1.85 -11.07
CA LEU A 74 4.59 0.56 -11.20
C LEU A 74 3.56 -0.58 -11.27
N ASP A 75 3.09 -1.02 -10.13
CA ASP A 75 2.06 -2.06 -9.96
C ASP A 75 1.63 -2.18 -8.50
N GLY A 76 0.58 -2.99 -8.26
CA GLY A 76 0.01 -3.14 -6.93
C GLY A 76 0.97 -3.75 -5.89
N VAL A 77 1.87 -4.64 -6.30
CA VAL A 77 2.84 -5.25 -5.38
C VAL A 77 3.89 -4.23 -4.96
N SER A 78 4.46 -3.50 -5.92
CA SER A 78 5.42 -2.41 -5.65
C SER A 78 4.80 -1.31 -4.80
N GLY A 79 3.55 -0.89 -5.10
CA GLY A 79 2.81 0.07 -4.31
C GLY A 79 2.54 -0.41 -2.89
N GLY A 80 2.11 -1.67 -2.76
CA GLY A 80 1.89 -2.31 -1.47
C GLY A 80 3.16 -2.38 -0.62
N LEU A 81 4.29 -2.77 -1.22
CA LEU A 81 5.59 -2.81 -0.53
C LEU A 81 6.07 -1.42 -0.12
N ALA A 82 5.97 -0.43 -1.01
CA ALA A 82 6.37 0.94 -0.71
C ALA A 82 5.60 1.50 0.50
N GLY A 83 4.26 1.34 0.49
CA GLY A 83 3.41 1.76 1.60
C GLY A 83 3.65 0.95 2.87
N ALA A 84 3.70 -0.38 2.77
CA ALA A 84 3.87 -1.27 3.92
C ALA A 84 5.19 -1.01 4.64
N ILE A 85 6.31 -0.96 3.92
CA ILE A 85 7.64 -0.73 4.50
C ILE A 85 7.74 0.70 5.02
N GLY A 86 7.41 1.70 4.18
CA GLY A 86 7.56 3.12 4.54
C GLY A 86 6.73 3.51 5.74
N LEU A 87 5.45 3.13 5.78
CA LEU A 87 4.55 3.52 6.85
C LEU A 87 4.69 2.69 8.13
N ALA A 88 5.03 1.39 8.03
CA ALA A 88 5.34 0.59 9.21
C ALA A 88 6.62 1.08 9.91
N LEU A 89 7.65 1.46 9.16
CA LEU A 89 8.84 2.10 9.72
C LEU A 89 8.51 3.46 10.34
N ALA A 90 7.61 4.23 9.71
CA ALA A 90 7.16 5.51 10.23
C ALA A 90 6.45 5.35 11.59
N ASP A 91 5.60 4.32 11.77
CA ASP A 91 4.95 4.03 13.05
C ASP A 91 5.98 3.72 14.14
N ILE A 92 7.01 2.92 13.82
CA ILE A 92 8.10 2.60 14.77
C ILE A 92 8.85 3.87 15.17
N LEU A 93 9.19 4.73 14.22
CA LEU A 93 9.93 5.97 14.46
C LEU A 93 9.07 7.04 15.15
N ALA A 94 7.76 7.01 14.94
CA ALA A 94 6.80 7.89 15.62
C ALA A 94 6.51 7.48 17.08
N GLY A 95 7.03 6.34 17.54
CA GLY A 95 6.85 5.84 18.90
C GLY A 95 5.64 4.92 19.10
N ASP A 96 5.00 4.48 18.00
CA ASP A 96 3.82 3.61 18.01
C ASP A 96 4.11 2.22 17.39
N PRO A 97 5.14 1.47 17.85
CA PRO A 97 5.55 0.20 17.22
C PRO A 97 4.45 -0.88 17.23
N GLY A 98 3.48 -0.76 18.14
CA GLY A 98 2.35 -1.69 18.24
C GLY A 98 1.45 -1.70 16.98
N TYR A 99 1.42 -0.60 16.24
CA TYR A 99 0.64 -0.49 15.01
C TYR A 99 1.41 -0.95 13.76
N ALA A 100 2.73 -1.05 13.81
CA ALA A 100 3.58 -1.31 12.64
C ALA A 100 3.17 -2.55 11.84
N VAL A 101 2.84 -3.66 12.51
CA VAL A 101 2.39 -4.91 11.86
C VAL A 101 1.05 -4.72 11.16
N THR A 102 0.09 -4.10 11.83
CA THR A 102 -1.24 -3.81 11.26
C THR A 102 -1.13 -2.87 10.08
N THR A 103 -0.34 -1.80 10.23
CA THR A 103 -0.04 -0.85 9.15
C THR A 103 0.60 -1.57 7.96
N PHE A 104 1.59 -2.42 8.18
CA PHE A 104 2.24 -3.18 7.12
C PHE A 104 1.23 -3.98 6.29
N ILE A 105 0.39 -4.78 6.95
CA ILE A 105 -0.61 -5.63 6.28
C ILE A 105 -1.64 -4.77 5.54
N LEU A 106 -2.18 -3.74 6.21
CA LEU A 106 -3.20 -2.88 5.63
C LEU A 106 -2.68 -2.12 4.41
N LYS A 107 -1.48 -1.52 4.50
CA LYS A 107 -0.89 -0.75 3.39
C LYS A 107 -0.51 -1.64 2.21
N PHE A 108 -0.08 -2.87 2.48
CA PHE A 108 0.15 -3.85 1.42
C PHE A 108 -1.13 -4.18 0.66
N LEU A 109 -2.24 -4.41 1.36
CA LEU A 109 -3.55 -4.66 0.75
C LEU A 109 -4.06 -3.45 -0.05
N ILE A 110 -3.91 -2.24 0.50
CA ILE A 110 -4.25 -0.99 -0.20
C ILE A 110 -3.51 -0.89 -1.54
N GLY A 111 -2.20 -1.09 -1.54
CA GLY A 111 -1.41 -1.03 -2.76
C GLY A 111 -1.81 -2.09 -3.79
N ILE A 112 -2.03 -3.34 -3.36
CA ILE A 112 -2.50 -4.41 -4.24
C ILE A 112 -3.87 -4.06 -4.86
N THR A 113 -4.80 -3.56 -4.05
CA THR A 113 -6.14 -3.18 -4.54
C THR A 113 -6.08 -2.04 -5.54
N CYS A 114 -5.35 -0.95 -5.22
CA CYS A 114 -5.11 0.15 -6.15
C CYS A 114 -4.55 -0.35 -7.49
N GLY A 115 -3.49 -1.15 -7.44
CA GLY A 115 -2.84 -1.66 -8.63
C GLY A 115 -3.68 -2.66 -9.41
N ALA A 116 -4.47 -3.51 -8.75
CA ALA A 116 -5.39 -4.43 -9.40
C ALA A 116 -6.48 -3.67 -10.17
N VAL A 117 -7.07 -2.65 -9.56
CA VAL A 117 -8.07 -1.81 -10.22
C VAL A 117 -7.44 -1.01 -11.37
N ALA A 118 -6.27 -0.40 -11.14
CA ALA A 118 -5.57 0.38 -12.14
C ALA A 118 -5.18 -0.43 -13.39
N HIS A 119 -4.58 -1.60 -13.19
CA HIS A 119 -3.94 -2.34 -14.27
C HIS A 119 -4.78 -3.49 -14.82
N LYS A 120 -5.63 -4.14 -13.99
CA LYS A 120 -6.49 -5.24 -14.44
C LYS A 120 -7.88 -4.80 -14.86
N VAL A 121 -8.49 -3.84 -14.12
CA VAL A 121 -9.86 -3.39 -14.40
C VAL A 121 -9.84 -2.25 -15.43
N PHE A 122 -9.09 -1.19 -15.16
CA PHE A 122 -9.06 -0.01 -16.03
C PHE A 122 -7.99 -0.06 -17.11
N LYS A 123 -7.01 -0.97 -17.01
CA LYS A 123 -5.91 -1.12 -17.97
C LYS A 123 -5.23 0.21 -18.29
N LEU A 124 -4.93 0.99 -17.25
CA LEU A 124 -4.43 2.38 -17.39
C LEU A 124 -3.15 2.48 -18.23
N ARG A 125 -2.34 1.42 -18.28
CA ARG A 125 -1.11 1.37 -19.11
C ARG A 125 -1.39 1.33 -20.61
N GLU A 126 -2.55 0.80 -21.01
CA GLU A 126 -2.95 0.62 -22.42
C GLU A 126 -3.78 1.82 -22.90
N LEU A 127 -4.29 2.65 -21.97
CA LEU A 127 -5.12 3.80 -22.30
C LEU A 127 -4.28 5.01 -22.70
N ASP A 128 -4.68 5.68 -23.77
CA ASP A 128 -4.14 6.99 -24.11
C ASP A 128 -4.53 8.01 -23.04
N LYS A 129 -3.55 8.79 -22.58
CA LYS A 129 -3.73 9.83 -21.56
C LYS A 129 -4.68 10.95 -21.98
N HIS A 130 -4.93 11.09 -23.29
CA HIS A 130 -5.82 12.08 -23.88
C HIS A 130 -7.27 11.64 -23.95
N VAL A 131 -7.58 10.37 -23.59
CA VAL A 131 -8.97 9.87 -23.59
C VAL A 131 -9.79 10.59 -22.51
N PRO A 132 -10.96 11.15 -22.86
CA PRO A 132 -11.88 11.69 -21.86
C PRO A 132 -12.19 10.66 -20.77
N GLY A 133 -12.04 11.05 -19.50
CA GLY A 133 -12.27 10.15 -18.36
C GLY A 133 -11.01 9.39 -17.89
N TYR A 134 -9.82 9.57 -18.49
CA TYR A 134 -8.57 8.99 -17.97
C TYR A 134 -8.33 9.37 -16.51
N LEU A 135 -8.46 10.65 -16.17
CA LEU A 135 -8.30 11.13 -14.79
C LEU A 135 -9.32 10.51 -13.83
N VAL A 136 -10.58 10.33 -14.27
CA VAL A 136 -11.60 9.68 -13.45
C VAL A 136 -11.23 8.23 -13.14
N LYS A 137 -10.67 7.49 -14.09
CA LYS A 137 -10.21 6.11 -13.87
C LYS A 137 -8.99 6.05 -12.94
N VAL A 138 -8.07 7.00 -13.08
CA VAL A 138 -6.90 7.12 -12.18
C VAL A 138 -7.34 7.41 -10.75
N THR A 139 -8.23 8.39 -10.55
CA THR A 139 -8.74 8.73 -9.23
C THR A 139 -9.59 7.61 -8.63
N ALA A 140 -10.42 6.94 -9.43
CA ALA A 140 -11.19 5.78 -8.97
C ALA A 140 -10.29 4.61 -8.55
N ALA A 141 -9.21 4.33 -9.29
CA ALA A 141 -8.25 3.30 -8.91
C ALA A 141 -7.52 3.64 -7.61
N ALA A 142 -7.08 4.89 -7.43
CA ALA A 142 -6.48 5.34 -6.18
C ALA A 142 -7.48 5.26 -5.01
N ALA A 143 -8.71 5.75 -5.21
CA ALA A 143 -9.76 5.73 -4.20
C ALA A 143 -10.15 4.30 -3.78
N SER A 144 -10.19 3.34 -4.70
CA SER A 144 -10.56 1.95 -4.41
C SER A 144 -9.67 1.30 -3.34
N GLY A 145 -8.38 1.63 -3.31
CA GLY A 145 -7.49 1.15 -2.27
C GLY A 145 -7.57 1.97 -0.98
N LEU A 146 -7.77 3.29 -1.09
CA LEU A 146 -7.81 4.17 0.09
C LEU A 146 -9.11 4.06 0.89
N LEU A 147 -10.17 3.49 0.30
CA LEU A 147 -11.47 3.24 0.95
C LEU A 147 -11.52 1.88 1.67
N LEU A 148 -10.49 1.06 1.58
CA LEU A 148 -10.32 -0.22 2.28
C LEU A 148 -9.86 0.00 3.71
#